data_2eaa3fa64ccb7cbc8ee38725ddeb5034
#
_entry.id   2eaa3fa64ccb7cbc8ee38725ddeb5034
#
_cell.length_a   1.000
_cell.length_b   1.000
_cell.length_c   1.000
_cell.angle_alpha   90.00
_cell.angle_beta   90.00
_cell.angle_gamma   90.00
#
_symmetry.space_group_name_H-M   'P 1'
#
loop_
_entity.id
_entity.type
_entity.pdbx_description
1 polymer ?
#
loop_
_entity_poly.entity_id
_entity_poly.type
_entity_poly.pdbx_seq_one_letter_code
_entity_poly.pdbx_strand_id
1 'polypeptide(L)'
;MAEGARKYAHARSLKLKLTGELDIDISRVRAVREARPGAWIGVDANQGYRIEALNSLIPVLVEANVSLLEQPLARGREADLQGYVSPIPIAADESVLSLADVPGLVGRFDVVNIKLDKCGGLTEALAMARKAHELGLKVMVGNMVGTSLAMAPGFVVGQLCEIVDLDGPTFLKRDCTPGVTYADGKIWCGEDLWGGPASRRA
;
A
#
# COMPACT_ATOMS: atom_id res chain seq x y z
N MET A 1 1.80 5.68 -18.11
CA MET A 1 1.63 4.58 -17.13
C MET A 1 1.68 3.19 -17.77
N ALA A 2 0.93 2.90 -18.83
CA ALA A 2 0.92 1.56 -19.46
C ALA A 2 2.31 1.05 -19.88
N GLU A 3 3.17 1.91 -20.44
CA GLU A 3 4.53 1.55 -20.77
C GLU A 3 5.36 1.17 -19.54
N GLY A 4 5.24 1.94 -18.45
CA GLY A 4 5.86 1.60 -17.17
C GLY A 4 5.36 0.25 -16.64
N ALA A 5 4.06 0.01 -16.70
CA ALA A 5 3.47 -1.25 -16.27
C ALA A 5 3.98 -2.47 -17.08
N ARG A 6 4.28 -2.30 -18.36
CA ARG A 6 4.91 -3.36 -19.20
C ARG A 6 6.37 -3.62 -18.79
N LYS A 7 7.12 -2.58 -18.38
CA LYS A 7 8.51 -2.75 -17.90
C LYS A 7 8.59 -3.62 -16.65
N TYR A 8 7.55 -3.58 -15.80
CA TYR A 8 7.44 -4.43 -14.61
C TYR A 8 6.66 -5.73 -14.88
N ALA A 9 6.91 -6.39 -16.03
CA ALA A 9 6.20 -7.59 -16.45
C ALA A 9 6.26 -8.75 -15.42
N HIS A 10 7.34 -8.83 -14.67
CA HIS A 10 7.56 -9.80 -13.59
C HIS A 10 6.75 -9.50 -12.31
N ALA A 11 6.32 -8.25 -12.09
CA ALA A 11 5.53 -7.89 -10.92
C ALA A 11 4.11 -8.47 -11.05
N ARG A 12 3.61 -9.13 -10.03
CA ARG A 12 2.24 -9.65 -9.99
C ARG A 12 1.24 -8.60 -9.50
N SER A 13 1.73 -7.61 -8.78
CA SER A 13 0.93 -6.52 -8.21
C SER A 13 1.49 -5.18 -8.66
N LEU A 14 0.61 -4.25 -8.93
CA LEU A 14 0.95 -2.88 -9.34
C LEU A 14 0.16 -1.91 -8.47
N LYS A 15 0.81 -0.85 -7.99
CA LYS A 15 0.13 0.29 -7.36
C LYS A 15 0.29 1.52 -8.25
N LEU A 16 -0.82 2.13 -8.63
CA LEU A 16 -0.88 3.30 -9.50
C LEU A 16 -1.11 4.55 -8.64
N LYS A 17 -0.28 5.56 -8.84
CA LYS A 17 -0.51 6.88 -8.24
C LYS A 17 -1.45 7.68 -9.13
N LEU A 18 -2.60 8.08 -8.57
CA LEU A 18 -3.56 8.95 -9.23
C LEU A 18 -3.15 10.42 -9.05
N THR A 19 -3.76 11.31 -9.82
CA THR A 19 -3.43 12.74 -9.84
C THR A 19 -4.53 13.61 -9.24
N GLY A 20 -5.71 13.04 -9.03
CA GLY A 20 -6.92 13.79 -8.66
C GLY A 20 -7.68 14.37 -9.86
N GLU A 21 -7.12 14.23 -11.08
CA GLU A 21 -7.77 14.63 -12.33
C GLU A 21 -8.53 13.44 -12.91
N LEU A 22 -9.86 13.42 -12.72
CA LEU A 22 -10.70 12.25 -12.97
C LEU A 22 -10.49 11.63 -14.36
N ASP A 23 -10.56 12.42 -15.43
CA ASP A 23 -10.45 11.91 -16.80
C ASP A 23 -9.07 11.33 -17.11
N ILE A 24 -8.03 11.97 -16.58
CA ILE A 24 -6.65 11.50 -16.71
C ILE A 24 -6.50 10.17 -15.99
N ASP A 25 -7.00 10.07 -14.78
CA ASP A 25 -6.82 8.88 -13.95
C ASP A 25 -7.65 7.70 -14.47
N ILE A 26 -8.87 7.94 -14.94
CA ILE A 26 -9.68 6.93 -15.66
C ILE A 26 -8.92 6.37 -16.86
N SER A 27 -8.39 7.25 -17.69
CA SER A 27 -7.62 6.85 -18.88
C SER A 27 -6.39 6.02 -18.51
N ARG A 28 -5.68 6.41 -17.45
CA ARG A 28 -4.49 5.71 -16.97
C ARG A 28 -4.80 4.33 -16.40
N VAL A 29 -5.84 4.21 -15.60
CA VAL A 29 -6.26 2.93 -15.00
C VAL A 29 -6.64 1.94 -16.09
N ARG A 30 -7.47 2.35 -17.07
CA ARG A 30 -7.86 1.51 -18.21
C ARG A 30 -6.65 1.06 -19.02
N ALA A 31 -5.75 1.97 -19.36
CA ALA A 31 -4.54 1.67 -20.12
C ALA A 31 -3.59 0.71 -19.40
N VAL A 32 -3.51 0.78 -18.06
CA VAL A 32 -2.70 -0.17 -17.28
C VAL A 32 -3.38 -1.52 -17.22
N ARG A 33 -4.70 -1.59 -17.00
CA ARG A 33 -5.44 -2.86 -17.03
C ARG A 33 -5.31 -3.57 -18.37
N GLU A 34 -5.44 -2.84 -19.47
CA GLU A 34 -5.21 -3.39 -20.82
C GLU A 34 -3.79 -3.93 -20.99
N ALA A 35 -2.79 -3.18 -20.52
CA ALA A 35 -1.39 -3.60 -20.59
C ALA A 35 -1.04 -4.80 -19.69
N ARG A 36 -1.77 -4.98 -18.60
CA ARG A 36 -1.53 -5.99 -17.54
C ARG A 36 -2.83 -6.65 -17.09
N PRO A 37 -3.47 -7.49 -17.95
CA PRO A 37 -4.82 -8.03 -17.69
C PRO A 37 -4.92 -8.87 -16.42
N GLY A 38 -3.87 -9.62 -16.07
CA GLY A 38 -3.85 -10.53 -14.92
C GLY A 38 -3.23 -9.95 -13.65
N ALA A 39 -2.76 -8.69 -13.64
CA ALA A 39 -2.13 -8.12 -12.46
C ALA A 39 -3.16 -7.72 -11.40
N TRP A 40 -2.82 -7.92 -10.12
CA TRP A 40 -3.49 -7.22 -9.04
C TRP A 40 -3.19 -5.72 -9.15
N ILE A 41 -4.21 -4.87 -9.09
CA ILE A 41 -4.03 -3.42 -9.19
C ILE A 41 -4.64 -2.75 -7.96
N GLY A 42 -3.81 -2.04 -7.20
CA GLY A 42 -4.22 -1.01 -6.27
C GLY A 42 -4.06 0.36 -6.89
N VAL A 43 -4.88 1.32 -6.48
CA VAL A 43 -4.71 2.73 -6.84
C VAL A 43 -4.56 3.55 -5.57
N ASP A 44 -3.63 4.49 -5.59
CA ASP A 44 -3.42 5.43 -4.50
C ASP A 44 -3.80 6.84 -4.99
N ALA A 45 -4.85 7.34 -4.40
CA ALA A 45 -5.43 8.62 -4.77
C ALA A 45 -4.73 9.81 -4.10
N ASN A 46 -3.85 9.55 -3.13
CA ASN A 46 -3.06 10.56 -2.42
C ASN A 46 -3.87 11.81 -2.04
N GLN A 47 -5.07 11.58 -1.46
CA GLN A 47 -5.96 12.65 -1.01
C GLN A 47 -6.53 13.54 -2.14
N GLY A 48 -6.45 13.10 -3.40
CA GLY A 48 -6.74 13.93 -4.58
C GLY A 48 -8.22 14.14 -4.88
N TYR A 49 -9.15 13.48 -4.16
CA TYR A 49 -10.57 13.51 -4.47
C TYR A 49 -11.43 14.08 -3.37
N ARG A 50 -12.66 14.44 -3.76
CA ARG A 50 -13.79 14.70 -2.86
C ARG A 50 -14.78 13.55 -2.98
N ILE A 51 -15.67 13.42 -2.00
CA ILE A 51 -16.62 12.30 -1.93
C ILE A 51 -17.51 12.21 -3.19
N GLU A 52 -17.89 13.35 -3.77
CA GLU A 52 -18.76 13.40 -4.96
C GLU A 52 -18.09 12.76 -6.18
N ALA A 53 -16.76 12.94 -6.31
CA ALA A 53 -15.99 12.39 -7.42
C ALA A 53 -15.86 10.86 -7.35
N LEU A 54 -15.98 10.26 -6.16
CA LEU A 54 -15.91 8.80 -5.99
C LEU A 54 -17.05 8.08 -6.72
N ASN A 55 -18.22 8.72 -6.83
CA ASN A 55 -19.36 8.16 -7.56
C ASN A 55 -19.06 7.96 -9.06
N SER A 56 -18.15 8.75 -9.62
CA SER A 56 -17.71 8.64 -11.02
C SER A 56 -16.46 7.76 -11.16
N LEU A 57 -15.58 7.79 -10.16
CA LEU A 57 -14.33 7.04 -10.19
C LEU A 57 -14.53 5.54 -9.93
N ILE A 58 -15.27 5.18 -8.87
CA ILE A 58 -15.40 3.79 -8.42
C ILE A 58 -15.97 2.85 -9.49
N PRO A 59 -17.01 3.20 -10.28
CA PRO A 59 -17.48 2.33 -11.35
C PRO A 59 -16.38 1.95 -12.35
N VAL A 60 -15.49 2.88 -12.68
CA VAL A 60 -14.36 2.63 -13.58
C VAL A 60 -13.30 1.75 -12.92
N LEU A 61 -13.05 1.95 -11.63
CA LEU A 61 -12.12 1.08 -10.88
C LEU A 61 -12.65 -0.36 -10.82
N VAL A 62 -13.97 -0.55 -10.66
CA VAL A 62 -14.62 -1.86 -10.69
C VAL A 62 -14.49 -2.50 -12.08
N GLU A 63 -14.83 -1.76 -13.15
CA GLU A 63 -14.68 -2.22 -14.54
C GLU A 63 -13.24 -2.66 -14.83
N ALA A 64 -12.28 -1.90 -14.32
CA ALA A 64 -10.85 -2.21 -14.46
C ALA A 64 -10.36 -3.29 -13.47
N ASN A 65 -11.24 -3.91 -12.69
CA ASN A 65 -10.90 -4.92 -11.68
C ASN A 65 -9.78 -4.44 -10.73
N VAL A 66 -9.89 -3.20 -10.24
CA VAL A 66 -9.02 -2.65 -9.20
C VAL A 66 -9.40 -3.26 -7.86
N SER A 67 -8.42 -3.63 -7.06
CA SER A 67 -8.58 -4.39 -5.83
C SER A 67 -8.47 -3.55 -4.56
N LEU A 68 -7.97 -2.30 -4.66
CA LEU A 68 -7.77 -1.40 -3.54
C LEU A 68 -7.82 0.05 -4.01
N LEU A 69 -8.52 0.90 -3.24
CA LEU A 69 -8.47 2.36 -3.36
C LEU A 69 -7.85 2.94 -2.09
N GLU A 70 -6.63 3.48 -2.20
CA GLU A 70 -5.91 4.05 -1.06
C GLU A 70 -6.14 5.56 -1.00
N GLN A 71 -6.42 6.06 0.20
CA GLN A 71 -6.58 7.45 0.63
C GLN A 71 -7.25 8.37 -0.40
N PRO A 72 -8.53 8.15 -0.73
CA PRO A 72 -9.21 8.97 -1.73
C PRO A 72 -9.42 10.42 -1.28
N LEU A 73 -9.75 10.63 -0.01
CA LEU A 73 -10.09 11.95 0.54
C LEU A 73 -8.94 12.54 1.35
N ALA A 74 -8.89 13.86 1.41
CA ALA A 74 -7.94 14.59 2.23
C ALA A 74 -8.08 14.22 3.71
N ARG A 75 -6.96 14.14 4.43
CA ARG A 75 -6.94 13.98 5.88
C ARG A 75 -7.76 15.10 6.54
N GLY A 76 -8.59 14.72 7.53
CA GLY A 76 -9.58 15.60 8.15
C GLY A 76 -10.97 15.56 7.47
N ARG A 77 -11.11 14.81 6.37
CA ARG A 77 -12.37 14.59 5.68
C ARG A 77 -12.87 13.14 5.78
N GLU A 78 -12.33 12.36 6.71
CA GLU A 78 -12.68 10.95 6.91
C GLU A 78 -14.17 10.75 7.23
N ALA A 79 -14.79 11.75 7.86
CA ALA A 79 -16.21 11.72 8.17
C ALA A 79 -17.11 11.64 6.93
N ASP A 80 -16.64 12.12 5.78
CA ASP A 80 -17.37 12.05 4.52
C ASP A 80 -17.50 10.61 4.00
N LEU A 81 -16.64 9.69 4.47
CA LEU A 81 -16.74 8.26 4.18
C LEU A 81 -17.68 7.51 5.14
N GLN A 82 -18.21 8.16 6.17
CA GLN A 82 -19.06 7.47 7.13
C GLN A 82 -20.31 6.90 6.46
N GLY A 83 -20.42 5.57 6.45
CA GLY A 83 -21.51 4.87 5.78
C GLY A 83 -21.46 4.85 4.25
N TYR A 84 -20.35 5.31 3.66
CA TYR A 84 -20.13 5.17 2.21
C TYR A 84 -19.86 3.70 1.88
N VAL A 85 -20.66 3.12 0.99
CA VAL A 85 -20.53 1.73 0.57
C VAL A 85 -19.74 1.67 -0.74
N SER A 86 -18.53 1.12 -0.66
CA SER A 86 -17.67 0.89 -1.83
C SER A 86 -17.56 -0.61 -2.14
N PRO A 87 -17.71 -1.02 -3.41
CA PRO A 87 -17.44 -2.41 -3.82
C PRO A 87 -15.94 -2.74 -3.84
N ILE A 88 -15.08 -1.74 -3.73
CA ILE A 88 -13.62 -1.87 -3.65
C ILE A 88 -13.19 -1.43 -2.25
N PRO A 89 -12.38 -2.22 -1.53
CA PRO A 89 -11.87 -1.82 -0.22
C PRO A 89 -11.15 -0.47 -0.27
N ILE A 90 -11.44 0.39 0.71
CA ILE A 90 -10.79 1.70 0.86
C ILE A 90 -9.74 1.61 1.98
N ALA A 91 -8.50 1.98 1.67
CA ALA A 91 -7.40 2.01 2.64
C ALA A 91 -7.12 3.42 3.16
N ALA A 92 -6.87 3.53 4.47
CA ALA A 92 -6.36 4.73 5.11
C ALA A 92 -4.82 4.72 5.07
N ASP A 93 -4.20 5.78 4.53
CA ASP A 93 -2.76 6.03 4.59
C ASP A 93 -2.49 7.28 5.43
N GLU A 94 -2.71 8.47 4.89
CA GLU A 94 -2.46 9.72 5.61
C GLU A 94 -3.43 9.94 6.78
N SER A 95 -4.56 9.27 6.79
CA SER A 95 -5.55 9.32 7.87
C SER A 95 -5.20 8.45 9.09
N VAL A 96 -4.07 7.71 9.04
CA VAL A 96 -3.63 6.86 10.16
C VAL A 96 -2.12 7.01 10.36
N LEU A 97 -1.72 7.67 11.44
CA LEU A 97 -0.33 7.94 11.77
C LEU A 97 0.15 7.19 13.02
N SER A 98 -0.79 6.73 13.86
CA SER A 98 -0.49 6.10 15.13
C SER A 98 -1.57 5.10 15.55
N LEU A 99 -1.32 4.35 16.60
CA LEU A 99 -2.30 3.45 17.21
C LEU A 99 -3.59 4.17 17.63
N ALA A 100 -3.48 5.42 18.08
CA ALA A 100 -4.62 6.21 18.52
C ALA A 100 -5.61 6.54 17.39
N ASP A 101 -5.16 6.56 16.13
CA ASP A 101 -6.00 6.87 14.98
C ASP A 101 -6.85 5.66 14.53
N VAL A 102 -6.39 4.43 14.81
CA VAL A 102 -7.00 3.18 14.28
C VAL A 102 -8.49 3.06 14.62
N PRO A 103 -8.96 3.32 15.86
CA PRO A 103 -10.39 3.21 16.17
C PRO A 103 -11.29 4.15 15.36
N GLY A 104 -10.77 5.33 14.98
CA GLY A 104 -11.49 6.33 14.19
C GLY A 104 -11.74 5.93 12.74
N LEU A 105 -11.13 4.85 12.25
CA LEU A 105 -11.28 4.38 10.87
C LEU A 105 -12.52 3.48 10.69
N VAL A 106 -13.04 2.90 11.76
CA VAL A 106 -14.17 1.96 11.71
C VAL A 106 -15.40 2.62 11.07
N GLY A 107 -16.00 1.94 10.08
CA GLY A 107 -17.14 2.43 9.32
C GLY A 107 -16.84 3.50 8.27
N ARG A 108 -15.54 3.76 8.04
CA ARG A 108 -15.04 4.73 7.04
C ARG A 108 -14.02 4.11 6.08
N PHE A 109 -13.17 3.23 6.60
CA PHE A 109 -12.15 2.52 5.85
C PHE A 109 -12.23 1.01 6.11
N ASP A 110 -11.73 0.22 5.16
CA ASP A 110 -11.70 -1.24 5.25
C ASP A 110 -10.28 -1.74 5.59
N VAL A 111 -9.25 -0.96 5.25
CA VAL A 111 -7.84 -1.33 5.34
C VAL A 111 -7.04 -0.23 6.03
N VAL A 112 -6.15 -0.62 6.93
CA VAL A 112 -5.18 0.27 7.59
C VAL A 112 -3.82 0.11 6.92
N ASN A 113 -3.31 1.16 6.27
CA ASN A 113 -1.95 1.15 5.71
C ASN A 113 -0.94 1.62 6.76
N ILE A 114 -0.24 0.68 7.34
CA ILE A 114 0.80 0.94 8.35
C ILE A 114 2.12 1.23 7.62
N LYS A 115 2.72 2.38 7.95
CA LYS A 115 4.09 2.73 7.52
C LYS A 115 4.91 3.04 8.77
N LEU A 116 6.04 2.36 8.93
CA LEU A 116 6.92 2.57 10.10
C LEU A 116 7.44 4.00 10.18
N ASP A 117 7.61 4.62 9.02
CA ASP A 117 8.00 6.03 8.88
C ASP A 117 6.98 7.01 9.49
N LYS A 118 5.70 6.63 9.52
CA LYS A 118 4.62 7.43 10.12
C LYS A 118 4.44 7.14 11.60
N CYS A 119 4.39 5.87 11.98
CA CYS A 119 4.01 5.46 13.32
C CYS A 119 5.19 5.38 14.31
N GLY A 120 6.41 5.65 13.86
CA GLY A 120 7.59 5.73 14.72
C GLY A 120 8.27 4.39 15.01
N GLY A 121 7.90 3.30 14.31
CA GLY A 121 8.67 2.07 14.35
C GLY A 121 7.88 0.80 14.59
N LEU A 122 8.62 -0.30 14.78
CA LEU A 122 8.08 -1.67 14.76
C LEU A 122 7.09 -1.94 15.90
N THR A 123 7.36 -1.47 17.12
CA THR A 123 6.51 -1.73 18.28
C THR A 123 5.11 -1.17 18.09
N GLU A 124 5.02 0.09 17.67
CA GLU A 124 3.76 0.76 17.37
C GLU A 124 3.05 0.10 16.19
N ALA A 125 3.77 -0.21 15.11
CA ALA A 125 3.22 -0.88 13.93
C ALA A 125 2.56 -2.22 14.26
N LEU A 126 3.20 -3.04 15.09
CA LEU A 126 2.64 -4.32 15.54
C LEU A 126 1.41 -4.14 16.43
N ALA A 127 1.38 -3.09 17.27
CA ALA A 127 0.19 -2.76 18.06
C ALA A 127 -0.97 -2.29 17.17
N MET A 128 -0.67 -1.45 16.15
CA MET A 128 -1.65 -1.00 15.16
C MET A 128 -2.27 -2.17 14.39
N ALA A 129 -1.44 -3.11 13.92
CA ALA A 129 -1.91 -4.29 13.18
C ALA A 129 -2.88 -5.14 14.03
N ARG A 130 -2.50 -5.43 15.28
CA ARG A 130 -3.39 -6.15 16.21
C ARG A 130 -4.69 -5.40 16.45
N LYS A 131 -4.61 -4.08 16.70
CA LYS A 131 -5.78 -3.26 16.95
C LYS A 131 -6.72 -3.18 15.75
N ALA A 132 -6.18 -3.08 14.54
CA ALA A 132 -6.96 -3.12 13.30
C ALA A 132 -7.74 -4.43 13.18
N HIS A 133 -7.09 -5.59 13.37
CA HIS A 133 -7.74 -6.89 13.33
C HIS A 133 -8.80 -7.06 14.42
N GLU A 134 -8.55 -6.59 15.66
CA GLU A 134 -9.55 -6.58 16.75
C GLU A 134 -10.82 -5.81 16.36
N LEU A 135 -10.68 -4.79 15.54
CA LEU A 135 -11.79 -3.94 15.06
C LEU A 135 -12.38 -4.41 13.73
N GLY A 136 -11.94 -5.55 13.20
CA GLY A 136 -12.42 -6.12 11.94
C GLY A 136 -11.88 -5.43 10.68
N LEU A 137 -10.84 -4.59 10.81
CA LEU A 137 -10.18 -3.96 9.68
C LEU A 137 -9.07 -4.87 9.13
N LYS A 138 -8.86 -4.86 7.83
CA LYS A 138 -7.70 -5.46 7.17
C LYS A 138 -6.46 -4.60 7.38
N VAL A 139 -5.30 -5.21 7.21
CA VAL A 139 -4.03 -4.51 7.39
C VAL A 139 -3.20 -4.56 6.10
N MET A 140 -2.61 -3.44 5.79
CA MET A 140 -1.58 -3.28 4.77
C MET A 140 -0.34 -2.71 5.43
N VAL A 141 0.85 -3.14 5.02
CA VAL A 141 2.10 -2.45 5.31
C VAL A 141 2.59 -1.78 4.04
N GLY A 142 2.91 -0.50 4.16
CA GLY A 142 3.54 0.29 3.12
C GLY A 142 4.90 0.83 3.55
N ASN A 143 5.56 1.54 2.64
CA ASN A 143 6.83 2.19 2.89
C ASN A 143 6.91 3.58 2.25
N MET A 144 7.91 4.34 2.66
CA MET A 144 8.50 5.43 1.88
C MET A 144 9.68 4.86 1.07
N VAL A 145 10.18 5.60 0.08
CA VAL A 145 11.40 5.20 -0.63
C VAL A 145 12.56 5.09 0.36
N GLY A 146 13.15 3.91 0.44
CA GLY A 146 14.21 3.62 1.41
C GLY A 146 15.00 2.38 1.03
N THR A 147 16.09 2.12 1.74
CA THR A 147 16.94 0.93 1.54
C THR A 147 16.29 -0.33 2.09
N SER A 148 16.86 -1.48 1.75
CA SER A 148 16.47 -2.77 2.32
C SER A 148 16.48 -2.80 3.85
N LEU A 149 17.35 -2.01 4.49
CA LEU A 149 17.36 -1.90 5.94
C LEU A 149 16.07 -1.27 6.48
N ALA A 150 15.49 -0.33 5.76
CA ALA A 150 14.18 0.25 6.12
C ALA A 150 13.02 -0.74 5.86
N MET A 151 13.17 -1.64 4.88
CA MET A 151 12.14 -2.65 4.56
C MET A 151 12.11 -3.79 5.57
N ALA A 152 13.23 -4.12 6.19
CA ALA A 152 13.34 -5.26 7.09
C ALA A 152 12.29 -5.23 8.24
N PRO A 153 12.13 -4.17 9.03
CA PRO A 153 11.08 -4.13 10.05
C PRO A 153 9.67 -4.12 9.44
N GLY A 154 9.49 -3.51 8.26
CA GLY A 154 8.22 -3.60 7.51
C GLY A 154 7.89 -5.03 7.10
N PHE A 155 8.88 -5.84 6.73
CA PHE A 155 8.71 -7.26 6.43
C PHE A 155 8.14 -8.04 7.62
N VAL A 156 8.55 -7.72 8.85
CA VAL A 156 7.98 -8.35 10.06
C VAL A 156 6.50 -8.01 10.21
N VAL A 157 6.13 -6.73 10.03
CA VAL A 157 4.73 -6.31 10.07
C VAL A 157 3.94 -6.97 8.95
N GLY A 158 4.56 -7.13 7.78
CA GLY A 158 3.97 -7.78 6.61
C GLY A 158 3.48 -9.22 6.85
N GLN A 159 4.04 -9.92 7.85
CA GLN A 159 3.56 -11.25 8.23
C GLN A 159 2.15 -11.23 8.87
N LEU A 160 1.67 -10.05 9.25
CA LEU A 160 0.33 -9.83 9.81
C LEU A 160 -0.61 -9.15 8.82
N CYS A 161 -0.16 -8.90 7.57
CA CYS A 161 -0.89 -8.08 6.61
C CYS A 161 -1.47 -8.91 5.46
N GLU A 162 -2.63 -8.51 4.98
CA GLU A 162 -3.24 -9.01 3.74
C GLU A 162 -2.60 -8.40 2.50
N ILE A 163 -2.02 -7.20 2.63
CA ILE A 163 -1.39 -6.47 1.53
C ILE A 163 -0.01 -5.99 1.99
N VAL A 164 1.01 -6.24 1.15
CA VAL A 164 2.39 -5.82 1.41
C VAL A 164 2.91 -5.00 0.23
N ASP A 165 3.30 -3.76 0.51
CA ASP A 165 3.84 -2.79 -0.45
C ASP A 165 5.19 -2.27 0.09
N LEU A 166 6.25 -3.05 -0.09
CA LEU A 166 7.59 -2.82 0.43
C LEU A 166 8.62 -2.80 -0.71
N ASP A 167 8.35 -2.04 -1.74
CA ASP A 167 9.12 -1.97 -2.97
C ASP A 167 10.15 -0.82 -3.01
N GLY A 168 10.28 -0.06 -1.91
CA GLY A 168 11.14 1.13 -1.81
C GLY A 168 12.54 0.98 -2.39
N PRO A 169 13.28 -0.11 -2.13
CA PRO A 169 14.62 -0.33 -2.69
C PRO A 169 14.68 -0.39 -4.21
N THR A 170 13.59 -0.80 -4.87
CA THR A 170 13.54 -0.93 -6.33
C THR A 170 13.67 0.43 -7.07
N PHE A 171 13.46 1.53 -6.36
CA PHE A 171 13.58 2.90 -6.88
C PHE A 171 14.96 3.53 -6.59
N LEU A 172 15.83 2.83 -5.87
CA LEU A 172 17.14 3.36 -5.51
C LEU A 172 18.19 3.02 -6.58
N LYS A 173 19.12 3.95 -6.79
CA LYS A 173 20.31 3.70 -7.62
C LYS A 173 21.26 2.68 -6.97
N ARG A 174 21.30 2.64 -5.65
CA ARG A 174 22.11 1.73 -4.82
C ARG A 174 21.34 1.37 -3.56
N ASP A 175 21.42 0.12 -3.16
CA ASP A 175 20.86 -0.38 -1.92
C ASP A 175 21.98 -0.84 -0.98
N CYS A 176 21.67 -1.20 0.25
CA CYS A 176 22.62 -1.81 1.18
C CYS A 176 22.87 -3.28 0.81
N THR A 177 24.01 -3.79 1.30
CA THR A 177 24.39 -5.21 1.17
C THR A 177 24.74 -5.74 2.56
N PRO A 178 24.07 -6.78 3.04
CA PRO A 178 23.00 -7.54 2.39
C PRO A 178 21.73 -6.72 2.19
N GLY A 179 20.84 -7.16 1.29
CA GLY A 179 19.57 -6.50 0.97
C GLY A 179 18.41 -7.48 0.91
N VAL A 180 17.18 -6.96 0.90
CA VAL A 180 15.98 -7.75 0.61
C VAL A 180 16.02 -8.21 -0.85
N THR A 181 15.34 -9.31 -1.13
CA THR A 181 15.22 -9.84 -2.50
C THR A 181 13.76 -9.88 -2.91
N TYR A 182 13.51 -9.68 -4.20
CA TYR A 182 12.19 -9.74 -4.80
C TYR A 182 12.15 -10.88 -5.81
N ALA A 183 11.26 -11.83 -5.57
CA ALA A 183 11.06 -12.96 -6.48
C ALA A 183 9.59 -13.36 -6.51
N ASP A 184 9.07 -13.67 -7.70
CA ASP A 184 7.71 -14.14 -7.91
C ASP A 184 6.61 -13.25 -7.30
N GLY A 185 6.83 -11.93 -7.30
CA GLY A 185 5.92 -10.96 -6.70
C GLY A 185 5.91 -10.97 -5.17
N LYS A 186 6.97 -11.48 -4.55
CA LYS A 186 7.17 -11.51 -3.09
C LYS A 186 8.46 -10.82 -2.71
N ILE A 187 8.48 -10.29 -1.49
CA ILE A 187 9.70 -9.79 -0.84
C ILE A 187 10.21 -10.85 0.14
N TRP A 188 11.53 -11.02 0.18
CA TRP A 188 12.23 -11.88 1.13
C TRP A 188 13.26 -11.07 1.88
N CYS A 189 13.34 -11.29 3.20
CA CYS A 189 14.30 -10.65 4.09
C CYS A 189 15.12 -11.75 4.80
N GLY A 190 16.41 -11.83 4.50
CA GLY A 190 17.32 -12.78 5.13
C GLY A 190 17.72 -12.35 6.55
N GLU A 191 18.15 -13.31 7.36
CA GLU A 191 18.59 -13.06 8.75
C GLU A 191 19.82 -12.14 8.82
N ASP A 192 20.68 -12.18 7.81
CA ASP A 192 21.87 -11.36 7.68
C ASP A 192 21.58 -9.85 7.61
N LEU A 193 20.42 -9.48 7.09
CA LEU A 193 19.99 -8.08 7.06
C LEU A 193 19.71 -7.51 8.46
N TRP A 194 19.37 -8.38 9.41
CA TRP A 194 19.10 -8.01 10.81
C TRP A 194 20.36 -7.95 11.69
N GLY A 195 21.55 -8.09 11.12
CA GLY A 195 22.80 -8.16 11.89
C GLY A 195 22.96 -9.46 12.66
N GLY A 196 22.29 -10.52 12.21
CA GLY A 196 22.57 -11.88 12.65
C GLY A 196 24.05 -12.22 12.46
N PRO A 197 24.58 -13.25 13.13
CA PRO A 197 25.99 -13.59 13.03
C PRO A 197 26.31 -13.79 11.56
N ALA A 198 27.21 -12.94 11.03
CA ALA A 198 27.74 -13.13 9.70
C ALA A 198 28.12 -14.61 9.58
N SER A 199 27.49 -15.34 8.67
CA SER A 199 27.84 -16.72 8.43
C SER A 199 29.34 -16.74 8.30
N ARG A 200 30.03 -17.39 9.23
CA ARG A 200 31.47 -17.60 9.13
C ARG A 200 31.64 -18.33 7.82
N ARG A 201 31.99 -17.59 6.76
CA ARG A 201 32.41 -18.22 5.52
C ARG A 201 33.70 -18.93 5.88
N ALA A 202 33.60 -20.25 5.95
CA ALA A 202 34.75 -21.13 6.01
C ALA A 202 35.52 -21.06 4.68
#